data_f4ba8d344335d603a3f34c0fac0f69ce
#
_entry.id   f4ba8d344335d603a3f34c0fac0f69ce
#
_cell.length_a   1.000
_cell.length_b   1.000
_cell.length_c   1.000
_cell.angle_alpha   90.00
_cell.angle_beta   90.00
_cell.angle_gamma   90.00
#
_symmetry.space_group_name_H-M   'P 1'
#
loop_
_entity.id
_entity.type
_entity.pdbx_description
1 polymer ?
#
loop_
_entity_poly.entity_id
_entity_poly.type
_entity_poly.pdbx_seq_one_letter_code
_entity_poly.pdbx_strand_id
1 'polypeptide(L)'
;APFDTLKSIGLSKQKIMYMKHLSEYFHQSYKHFITLSKNEKINALLSIKGIGPWTVDMYIMFVLKDENHFSIGDLGLREALKKVYLKPLKTHQDILKATEKWSPYKSVVAHFLWDYWDFRHKENSDD
;
A
#
# COMPACT_ATOMS: atom_id res chain seq x y z
N ALA A 1 17.67 -13.47 7.97
CA ALA A 1 17.52 -14.18 9.25
C ALA A 1 17.05 -15.61 9.00
N PRO A 2 17.44 -16.57 9.86
CA PRO A 2 16.99 -17.95 9.72
C PRO A 2 15.47 -18.07 9.85
N PHE A 3 14.90 -19.04 9.15
CA PHE A 3 13.45 -19.29 9.14
C PHE A 3 12.88 -19.42 10.54
N ASP A 4 13.55 -20.20 11.40
CA ASP A 4 13.06 -20.46 12.76
C ASP A 4 13.03 -19.18 13.61
N THR A 5 14.01 -18.30 13.43
CA THR A 5 14.06 -17.02 14.13
C THR A 5 12.89 -16.14 13.72
N LEU A 6 12.60 -16.04 12.42
CA LEU A 6 11.49 -15.26 11.90
C LEU A 6 10.16 -15.82 12.37
N LYS A 7 10.02 -17.14 12.40
CA LYS A 7 8.81 -17.79 12.89
C LYS A 7 8.61 -17.54 14.38
N SER A 8 9.69 -17.53 15.17
CA SER A 8 9.62 -17.32 16.61
C SER A 8 9.12 -15.93 17.00
N ILE A 9 9.28 -14.92 16.14
CA ILE A 9 8.77 -13.56 16.39
C ILE A 9 7.35 -13.34 15.85
N GLY A 10 6.65 -14.42 15.49
CA GLY A 10 5.23 -14.37 15.14
C GLY A 10 4.90 -14.21 13.67
N LEU A 11 5.89 -14.30 12.78
CA LEU A 11 5.63 -14.23 11.34
C LEU A 11 5.10 -15.58 10.83
N SER A 12 4.06 -15.52 9.99
CA SER A 12 3.53 -16.73 9.36
C SER A 12 4.53 -17.30 8.34
N LYS A 13 4.42 -18.60 8.08
CA LYS A 13 5.24 -19.27 7.07
C LYS A 13 5.14 -18.57 5.71
N GLN A 14 3.94 -18.17 5.32
CA GLN A 14 3.70 -17.49 4.04
C GLN A 14 4.41 -16.14 3.98
N LYS A 15 4.33 -15.34 5.05
CA LYS A 15 5.02 -14.04 5.12
C LYS A 15 6.53 -14.20 5.05
N ILE A 16 7.07 -15.23 5.72
CA ILE A 16 8.50 -15.51 5.67
C ILE A 16 8.94 -15.85 4.23
N MET A 17 8.15 -16.65 3.52
CA MET A 17 8.43 -16.99 2.13
C MET A 17 8.42 -15.74 1.24
N TYR A 18 7.45 -14.85 1.44
CA TYR A 18 7.38 -13.59 0.68
C TYR A 18 8.60 -12.70 0.95
N MET A 19 9.02 -12.60 2.20
CA MET A 19 10.21 -11.84 2.57
C MET A 19 11.47 -12.41 1.92
N LYS A 20 11.59 -13.74 1.84
CA LYS A 20 12.71 -14.40 1.16
C LYS A 20 12.73 -14.08 -0.32
N HIS A 21 11.60 -14.19 -1.00
CA HIS A 21 11.51 -13.86 -2.43
C HIS A 21 11.90 -12.41 -2.70
N LEU A 22 11.40 -11.49 -1.86
CA LEU A 22 11.73 -10.07 -1.97
C LEU A 22 13.23 -9.83 -1.76
N SER A 23 13.80 -10.45 -0.74
CA SER A 23 15.22 -10.33 -0.42
C SER A 23 16.09 -10.86 -1.57
N GLU A 24 15.76 -12.02 -2.10
CA GLU A 24 16.48 -12.61 -3.25
C GLU A 24 16.42 -11.73 -4.49
N TYR A 25 15.24 -11.18 -4.78
CA TYR A 25 15.07 -10.27 -5.90
C TYR A 25 15.99 -9.06 -5.78
N PHE A 26 15.99 -8.39 -4.64
CA PHE A 26 16.80 -7.19 -4.43
C PHE A 26 18.29 -7.50 -4.33
N HIS A 27 18.65 -8.66 -3.78
CA HIS A 27 20.05 -9.08 -3.75
C HIS A 27 20.64 -9.18 -5.16
N GLN A 28 19.86 -9.70 -6.10
CA GLN A 28 20.33 -9.91 -7.47
C GLN A 28 20.13 -8.69 -8.38
N SER A 29 19.10 -7.89 -8.14
CA SER A 29 18.60 -6.91 -9.11
C SER A 29 18.54 -5.47 -8.61
N TYR A 30 19.06 -5.19 -7.41
CA TYR A 30 18.90 -3.86 -6.80
C TYR A 30 19.47 -2.74 -7.69
N LYS A 31 20.67 -2.92 -8.21
CA LYS A 31 21.32 -1.89 -9.04
C LYS A 31 20.52 -1.61 -10.31
N HIS A 32 19.93 -2.64 -10.89
CA HIS A 32 19.07 -2.49 -12.07
C HIS A 32 17.74 -1.83 -11.67
N PHE A 33 17.14 -2.29 -10.57
CA PHE A 33 15.84 -1.82 -10.11
C PHE A 33 15.80 -0.31 -9.90
N ILE A 34 16.82 0.26 -9.27
CA ILE A 34 16.85 1.70 -8.97
C ILE A 34 16.91 2.57 -10.23
N THR A 35 17.29 2.00 -11.38
CA THR A 35 17.32 2.72 -12.66
C THR A 35 15.99 2.70 -13.40
N LEU A 36 15.05 1.87 -12.96
CA LEU A 36 13.76 1.71 -13.63
C LEU A 36 12.85 2.93 -13.43
N SER A 37 11.96 3.15 -14.39
CA SER A 37 10.88 4.12 -14.23
C SER A 37 9.89 3.66 -13.17
N LYS A 38 8.98 4.55 -12.74
CA LYS A 38 7.94 4.20 -11.77
C LYS A 38 7.11 3.00 -12.24
N ASN A 39 6.64 3.01 -13.49
CA ASN A 39 5.82 1.92 -14.02
C ASN A 39 6.60 0.62 -14.12
N GLU A 40 7.85 0.67 -14.52
CA GLU A 40 8.72 -0.49 -14.57
C GLU A 40 8.98 -1.07 -13.18
N LYS A 41 9.17 -0.20 -12.18
CA LYS A 41 9.32 -0.63 -10.77
C LYS A 41 8.06 -1.34 -10.27
N ILE A 42 6.89 -0.80 -10.58
CA ILE A 42 5.60 -1.42 -10.22
C ILE A 42 5.50 -2.82 -10.81
N ASN A 43 5.78 -2.96 -12.10
CA ASN A 43 5.71 -4.25 -12.77
C ASN A 43 6.74 -5.23 -12.21
N ALA A 44 7.94 -4.77 -11.92
CA ALA A 44 9.00 -5.59 -11.33
C ALA A 44 8.58 -6.12 -9.95
N LEU A 45 8.04 -5.25 -9.09
CA LEU A 45 7.58 -5.64 -7.76
C LEU A 45 6.41 -6.62 -7.84
N LEU A 46 5.46 -6.40 -8.72
CA LEU A 46 4.31 -7.29 -8.90
C LEU A 46 4.71 -8.67 -9.42
N SER A 47 5.88 -8.80 -10.08
CA SER A 47 6.39 -10.08 -10.55
C SER A 47 6.93 -10.94 -9.41
N ILE A 48 7.20 -10.37 -8.25
CA ILE A 48 7.71 -11.11 -7.10
C ILE A 48 6.56 -11.84 -6.41
N LYS A 49 6.71 -13.15 -6.22
CA LYS A 49 5.67 -13.96 -5.61
C LYS A 49 5.34 -13.44 -4.20
N GLY A 50 4.06 -13.18 -3.97
CA GLY A 50 3.58 -12.70 -2.68
C GLY A 50 3.48 -11.20 -2.55
N ILE A 51 3.94 -10.45 -3.54
CA ILE A 51 3.81 -8.99 -3.57
C ILE A 51 2.58 -8.63 -4.38
N GLY A 52 1.58 -8.10 -3.71
CA GLY A 52 0.33 -7.68 -4.33
C GLY A 52 0.25 -6.17 -4.53
N PRO A 53 -0.86 -5.70 -5.15
CA PRO A 53 -1.06 -4.28 -5.44
C PRO A 53 -1.00 -3.38 -4.21
N TRP A 54 -1.53 -3.83 -3.07
CA TRP A 54 -1.49 -3.03 -1.83
C TRP A 54 -0.06 -2.77 -1.37
N THR A 55 0.80 -3.80 -1.38
CA THR A 55 2.21 -3.66 -0.99
C THR A 55 2.95 -2.70 -1.93
N VAL A 56 2.67 -2.79 -3.23
CA VAL A 56 3.25 -1.88 -4.23
C VAL A 56 2.78 -0.45 -3.97
N ASP A 57 1.50 -0.25 -3.67
CA ASP A 57 0.96 1.07 -3.32
C ASP A 57 1.70 1.67 -2.13
N MET A 58 1.94 0.87 -1.08
CA MET A 58 2.67 1.33 0.10
C MET A 58 4.11 1.71 -0.25
N TYR A 59 4.75 0.93 -1.11
CA TYR A 59 6.10 1.26 -1.58
C TYR A 59 6.12 2.60 -2.33
N ILE A 60 5.18 2.80 -3.23
CA ILE A 60 5.07 4.05 -4.02
C ILE A 60 4.86 5.25 -3.10
N MET A 61 3.98 5.13 -2.12
CA MET A 61 3.63 6.24 -1.24
C MET A 61 4.71 6.53 -0.21
N PHE A 62 5.28 5.51 0.43
CA PHE A 62 6.16 5.69 1.58
C PHE A 62 7.65 5.64 1.24
N VAL A 63 8.05 4.88 0.24
CA VAL A 63 9.46 4.76 -0.14
C VAL A 63 9.80 5.71 -1.28
N LEU A 64 9.03 5.69 -2.36
CA LEU A 64 9.21 6.62 -3.47
C LEU A 64 8.68 8.01 -3.14
N LYS A 65 7.86 8.13 -2.09
CA LYS A 65 7.26 9.40 -1.64
C LYS A 65 6.50 10.11 -2.74
N ASP A 66 5.79 9.34 -3.57
CA ASP A 66 4.94 9.88 -4.61
C ASP A 66 3.75 10.62 -3.98
N GLU A 67 3.57 11.88 -4.31
CA GLU A 67 2.51 12.69 -3.73
C GLU A 67 1.15 12.48 -4.39
N ASN A 68 1.13 11.79 -5.53
CA ASN A 68 -0.09 11.62 -6.32
C ASN A 68 -0.45 10.15 -6.54
N HIS A 69 -0.56 9.40 -5.44
CA HIS A 69 -0.92 7.98 -5.51
C HIS A 69 -1.95 7.65 -4.44
N PHE A 70 -3.02 6.94 -4.82
CA PHE A 70 -4.07 6.49 -3.91
C PHE A 70 -4.17 4.98 -3.97
N SER A 71 -4.18 4.33 -2.81
CA SER A 71 -4.30 2.88 -2.73
C SER A 71 -5.77 2.46 -2.69
N ILE A 72 -6.33 2.13 -3.85
CA ILE A 72 -7.72 1.72 -3.98
C ILE A 72 -8.00 0.43 -3.20
N GLY A 73 -7.00 -0.46 -3.13
CA GLY A 73 -7.13 -1.73 -2.41
C GLY A 73 -7.02 -1.62 -0.90
N ASP A 74 -6.67 -0.45 -0.35
CA ASP A 74 -6.54 -0.28 1.09
C ASP A 74 -7.91 -0.14 1.74
N LEU A 75 -8.22 -1.06 2.66
CA LEU A 75 -9.54 -1.09 3.30
C LEU A 75 -9.81 0.18 4.12
N GLY A 76 -8.84 0.64 4.90
CA GLY A 76 -8.98 1.84 5.72
C GLY A 76 -9.28 3.08 4.88
N LEU A 77 -8.56 3.25 3.77
CA LEU A 77 -8.78 4.37 2.85
C LEU A 77 -10.16 4.31 2.20
N ARG A 78 -10.57 3.13 1.73
CA ARG A 78 -11.89 2.97 1.11
C ARG A 78 -13.01 3.28 2.08
N GLU A 79 -12.93 2.75 3.29
CA GLU A 79 -13.96 2.95 4.29
C GLU A 79 -14.00 4.39 4.80
N ALA A 80 -12.84 5.01 5.00
CA ALA A 80 -12.75 6.43 5.36
C ALA A 80 -13.36 7.32 4.27
N LEU A 81 -13.03 7.04 3.02
CA LEU A 81 -13.53 7.81 1.88
C LEU A 81 -15.07 7.71 1.79
N LYS A 82 -15.62 6.51 1.98
CA LYS A 82 -17.08 6.31 1.98
C LYS A 82 -17.78 7.11 3.09
N LYS A 83 -17.10 7.29 4.23
CA LYS A 83 -17.66 8.06 5.36
C LYS A 83 -17.71 9.55 5.10
N VAL A 84 -16.69 10.10 4.43
CA VAL A 84 -16.58 11.55 4.22
C VAL A 84 -17.13 12.03 2.88
N TYR A 85 -17.30 11.13 1.92
CA TYR A 85 -17.78 11.49 0.59
C TYR A 85 -19.29 11.61 0.57
N LEU A 86 -19.79 12.67 -0.08
CA LEU A 86 -21.21 13.00 -0.06
C LEU A 86 -22.06 12.11 -0.99
N LYS A 87 -21.43 11.43 -1.94
CA LYS A 87 -22.13 10.55 -2.89
C LYS A 87 -21.76 9.09 -2.64
N PRO A 88 -22.67 8.14 -2.90
CA PRO A 88 -22.33 6.72 -2.74
C PRO A 88 -21.17 6.29 -3.64
N LEU A 89 -20.22 5.54 -3.08
CA LEU A 89 -19.09 4.97 -3.80
C LEU A 89 -19.23 3.45 -3.75
N LYS A 90 -19.70 2.84 -4.85
CA LYS A 90 -20.02 1.42 -4.90
C LYS A 90 -18.98 0.58 -5.63
N THR A 91 -18.25 1.17 -6.58
CA THR A 91 -17.31 0.46 -7.44
C THR A 91 -15.93 1.08 -7.39
N HIS A 92 -14.92 0.34 -7.86
CA HIS A 92 -13.57 0.88 -8.03
C HIS A 92 -13.56 2.10 -8.94
N GLN A 93 -14.40 2.09 -9.97
CA GLN A 93 -14.52 3.24 -10.89
C GLN A 93 -15.03 4.49 -10.20
N ASP A 94 -15.97 4.35 -9.27
CA ASP A 94 -16.47 5.47 -8.47
C ASP A 94 -15.35 6.07 -7.64
N ILE A 95 -14.52 5.23 -7.03
CA ILE A 95 -13.38 5.67 -6.22
C ILE A 95 -12.33 6.35 -7.10
N LEU A 96 -12.03 5.79 -8.26
CA LEU A 96 -11.08 6.40 -9.20
C LEU A 96 -11.53 7.80 -9.63
N LYS A 97 -12.80 7.96 -9.95
CA LYS A 97 -13.36 9.27 -10.33
C LYS A 97 -13.31 10.25 -9.18
N ALA A 98 -13.66 9.80 -7.97
CA ALA A 98 -13.63 10.67 -6.79
C ALA A 98 -12.22 11.14 -6.47
N THR A 99 -11.23 10.26 -6.57
CA THR A 99 -9.85 10.57 -6.23
C THR A 99 -9.14 11.39 -7.31
N GLU A 100 -9.59 11.33 -8.56
CA GLU A 100 -8.97 12.05 -9.67
C GLU A 100 -8.97 13.56 -9.47
N LYS A 101 -9.98 14.06 -8.78
CA LYS A 101 -10.11 15.50 -8.46
C LYS A 101 -8.99 16.01 -7.55
N TRP A 102 -8.30 15.12 -6.85
CA TRP A 102 -7.25 15.49 -5.90
C TRP A 102 -5.86 15.49 -6.52
N SER A 103 -5.77 15.11 -7.80
CA SER A 103 -4.50 15.16 -8.51
C SER A 103 -3.98 16.60 -8.55
N PRO A 104 -2.69 16.86 -8.30
CA PRO A 104 -1.60 15.89 -8.11
C PRO A 104 -1.29 15.53 -6.64
N TYR A 105 -2.25 15.62 -5.74
CA TYR A 105 -2.04 15.47 -4.29
C TYR A 105 -2.79 14.28 -3.67
N LYS A 106 -3.03 13.23 -4.43
CA LYS A 106 -3.80 12.06 -3.97
C LYS A 106 -3.23 11.43 -2.69
N SER A 107 -1.89 11.34 -2.58
CA SER A 107 -1.24 10.75 -1.40
C SER A 107 -1.44 11.61 -0.16
N VAL A 108 -1.45 12.93 -0.32
CA VAL A 108 -1.69 13.84 0.80
C VAL A 108 -3.09 13.61 1.37
N VAL A 109 -4.09 13.51 0.50
CA VAL A 109 -5.47 13.22 0.92
C VAL A 109 -5.57 11.85 1.57
N ALA A 110 -4.85 10.84 1.04
CA ALA A 110 -4.81 9.52 1.63
C ALA A 110 -4.30 9.55 3.08
N HIS A 111 -3.26 10.32 3.36
CA HIS A 111 -2.75 10.48 4.73
C HIS A 111 -3.80 11.07 5.67
N PHE A 112 -4.53 12.10 5.23
CA PHE A 112 -5.64 12.67 6.01
C PHE A 112 -6.74 11.64 6.26
N LEU A 113 -7.06 10.80 5.27
CA LEU A 113 -8.07 9.76 5.43
C LEU A 113 -7.63 8.69 6.42
N TRP A 114 -6.36 8.29 6.39
CA TRP A 114 -5.82 7.35 7.38
C TRP A 114 -5.87 7.92 8.79
N ASP A 115 -5.48 9.18 8.97
CA ASP A 115 -5.55 9.86 10.26
C ASP A 115 -6.99 9.90 10.79
N TYR A 116 -7.94 10.23 9.92
CA TYR A 116 -9.36 10.25 10.26
C TYR A 116 -9.85 8.85 10.68
N TRP A 117 -9.47 7.82 9.92
CA TRP A 117 -9.86 6.44 10.20
C TRP A 117 -9.29 5.95 11.52
N ASP A 118 -8.02 6.20 11.77
CA ASP A 118 -7.35 5.82 13.01
C ASP A 118 -7.95 6.52 14.22
N PHE A 119 -8.25 7.80 14.08
CA PHE A 119 -8.91 8.60 15.13
C PHE A 119 -10.27 7.98 15.50
N ARG A 120 -11.09 7.67 14.52
CA ARG A 120 -12.41 7.06 14.78
C ARG A 120 -12.29 5.71 15.46
N HIS A 121 -11.31 4.91 15.08
CA HIS A 121 -11.09 3.59 15.71
C HIS A 121 -10.62 3.72 17.15
N LYS A 122 -9.77 4.68 17.45
CA LYS A 122 -9.34 4.95 18.81
C LYS A 122 -10.50 5.39 19.70
N GLU A 123 -11.35 6.28 19.23
CA GLU A 123 -12.55 6.70 19.97
C GLU A 123 -13.46 5.52 20.28
N ASN A 124 -13.69 4.66 19.29
CA ASN A 124 -14.56 3.49 19.47
C ASN A 124 -13.94 2.43 20.39
N SER A 125 -12.61 2.35 20.48
CA SER A 125 -11.94 1.37 21.35
C SER A 125 -11.82 1.85 22.80
N ASP A 126 -11.92 3.15 23.04
CA ASP A 126 -11.89 3.74 24.40
C ASP A 126 -13.26 3.71 25.09
N ASP A 127 -14.31 3.38 24.36
CA ASP A 127 -15.65 3.16 24.87
C ASP A 127 -15.80 1.71 25.39
#